data_fffcef2610f96dd2bb15726ac60a66d0
#
_entry.id   fffcef2610f96dd2bb15726ac60a66d0
#
_cell.length_a   1.000
_cell.length_b   1.000
_cell.length_c   1.000
_cell.angle_alpha   90.00
_cell.angle_beta   90.00
_cell.angle_gamma   90.00
#
_symmetry.space_group_name_H-M   'P 1'
#
loop_
_entity.id
_entity.type
_entity.pdbx_description
1 polymer ?
#
loop_
_entity_poly.entity_id
_entity_poly.type
_entity_poly.pdbx_seq_one_letter_code
_entity_poly.pdbx_strand_id
1 'polypeptide(L)'
;SAASDVYKRQDLALARLPDPRVDDTFHVVRLYKEAPGIAVPKDSVYAEVGEELALADVADEHLNYRVADSGLVDVPAVRDALQVVAANVGIAIAPRPLLKVLSKKQVVPLGLKDESVPVTEIALVWRKDEDGEAIQDFVGVAKGRTARSSRQEKPKRSAREKAKAKQARRNVNNSLQKKKKVPKQRKRR
;
A
#
# COMPACT_ATOMS: atom_id res chain seq x y z
N SER A 1 10.54 -24.79 -23.20
CA SER A 1 11.39 -25.03 -22.04
C SER A 1 10.64 -24.65 -20.77
N ALA A 2 10.15 -25.64 -20.03
CA ALA A 2 9.25 -25.48 -18.87
C ALA A 2 9.85 -24.70 -17.67
N ALA A 3 11.16 -24.55 -17.61
CA ALA A 3 11.84 -23.84 -16.51
C ALA A 3 11.76 -22.28 -16.61
N SER A 4 11.45 -21.74 -17.80
CA SER A 4 11.35 -20.28 -18.01
C SER A 4 9.99 -19.71 -17.61
N ASP A 5 8.96 -20.55 -17.52
CA ASP A 5 7.58 -20.12 -17.21
C ASP A 5 7.33 -19.95 -15.70
N VAL A 6 8.07 -20.68 -14.86
CA VAL A 6 7.88 -20.66 -13.40
C VAL A 6 8.27 -19.28 -12.81
N TYR A 7 9.21 -18.57 -13.42
CA TYR A 7 9.67 -17.24 -12.95
C TYR A 7 8.81 -16.04 -13.40
N LYS A 8 7.79 -16.27 -14.25
CA LYS A 8 6.93 -15.20 -14.78
C LYS A 8 5.52 -15.19 -14.20
N ARG A 9 5.21 -16.14 -13.31
CA ARG A 9 3.89 -16.20 -12.69
C ARG A 9 3.82 -15.17 -11.57
N GLN A 10 3.13 -14.09 -11.83
CA GLN A 10 2.79 -13.10 -10.82
C GLN A 10 1.35 -13.39 -10.38
N ASP A 11 1.20 -13.90 -9.17
CA ASP A 11 -0.11 -14.20 -8.60
C ASP A 11 -0.87 -12.92 -8.24
N LEU A 12 -0.15 -11.82 -8.02
CA LEU A 12 -0.68 -10.51 -7.61
C LEU A 12 0.18 -9.38 -8.18
N ALA A 13 -0.43 -8.29 -8.63
CA ALA A 13 0.25 -7.12 -9.13
C ALA A 13 -0.29 -5.81 -8.52
N LEU A 14 0.59 -4.80 -8.42
CA LEU A 14 0.19 -3.42 -8.23
C LEU A 14 -0.05 -2.78 -9.60
N ALA A 15 -1.27 -2.29 -9.83
CA ALA A 15 -1.67 -1.61 -11.05
C ALA A 15 -2.08 -0.17 -10.73
N ARG A 16 -1.78 0.75 -11.67
CA ARG A 16 -2.36 2.08 -11.70
C ARG A 16 -3.64 2.03 -12.52
N LEU A 17 -4.74 2.47 -11.94
CA LEU A 17 -6.05 2.52 -12.59
C LEU A 17 -6.37 3.93 -13.08
N PRO A 18 -7.08 4.04 -14.21
CA PRO A 18 -7.57 2.95 -15.07
C PRO A 18 -6.43 2.26 -15.85
N ASP A 19 -6.57 0.96 -16.08
CA ASP A 19 -5.69 0.16 -16.93
C ASP A 19 -6.55 -0.75 -17.82
N PRO A 20 -6.48 -0.65 -19.15
CA PRO A 20 -7.31 -1.43 -20.06
C PRO A 20 -7.05 -2.94 -20.02
N ARG A 21 -5.95 -3.37 -19.39
CA ARG A 21 -5.63 -4.79 -19.17
C ARG A 21 -6.35 -5.39 -17.98
N VAL A 22 -6.93 -4.55 -17.14
CA VAL A 22 -7.68 -4.97 -15.93
C VAL A 22 -9.16 -4.98 -16.27
N ASP A 23 -9.68 -6.16 -16.56
CA ASP A 23 -11.07 -6.41 -16.94
C ASP A 23 -11.84 -7.17 -15.84
N ASP A 24 -13.04 -7.65 -16.18
CA ASP A 24 -13.92 -8.39 -15.26
C ASP A 24 -13.34 -9.72 -14.77
N THR A 25 -12.26 -10.22 -15.35
CA THR A 25 -11.60 -11.46 -14.91
C THR A 25 -10.68 -11.24 -13.71
N PHE A 26 -10.46 -10.00 -13.31
CA PHE A 26 -9.61 -9.64 -12.19
C PHE A 26 -10.41 -9.25 -10.94
N HIS A 27 -9.85 -9.61 -9.79
CA HIS A 27 -10.15 -8.93 -8.53
C HIS A 27 -9.37 -7.63 -8.45
N VAL A 28 -10.03 -6.56 -7.99
CA VAL A 28 -9.43 -5.23 -7.85
C VAL A 28 -9.65 -4.72 -6.44
N VAL A 29 -8.57 -4.44 -5.75
CA VAL A 29 -8.60 -3.82 -4.42
C VAL A 29 -7.88 -2.49 -4.46
N ARG A 30 -8.65 -1.38 -4.48
CA ARG A 30 -8.11 -0.02 -4.45
C ARG A 30 -7.43 0.25 -3.12
N LEU A 31 -6.19 0.78 -3.18
CA LEU A 31 -5.38 1.09 -2.01
C LEU A 31 -5.38 2.57 -1.69
N TYR A 32 -5.01 3.41 -2.66
CA TYR A 32 -4.97 4.85 -2.48
C TYR A 32 -5.06 5.61 -3.80
N LYS A 33 -5.49 6.87 -3.72
CA LYS A 33 -5.49 7.82 -4.83
C LYS A 33 -4.14 8.52 -4.92
N GLU A 34 -3.69 8.76 -6.14
CA GLU A 34 -2.47 9.52 -6.40
C GLU A 34 -2.82 10.98 -6.66
N ALA A 35 -2.25 11.87 -5.86
CA ALA A 35 -2.41 13.30 -6.07
C ALA A 35 -1.80 13.72 -7.42
N PRO A 36 -2.41 14.66 -8.15
CA PRO A 36 -1.84 15.22 -9.37
C PRO A 36 -0.56 15.97 -9.06
N GLY A 37 0.35 16.00 -10.02
CA GLY A 37 1.63 16.68 -9.91
C GLY A 37 2.05 17.30 -11.23
N ILE A 38 3.01 18.21 -11.12
CA ILE A 38 3.66 18.88 -12.23
C ILE A 38 5.17 18.75 -12.09
N ALA A 39 5.83 18.42 -13.16
CA ALA A 39 7.28 18.40 -13.26
C ALA A 39 7.77 19.68 -13.94
N VAL A 40 8.65 20.40 -13.27
CA VAL A 40 9.25 21.64 -13.76
C VAL A 40 10.78 21.51 -13.82
N PRO A 41 11.46 22.31 -14.64
CA PRO A 41 12.92 22.35 -14.66
C PRO A 41 13.46 22.78 -13.29
N LYS A 42 14.59 22.21 -12.89
CA LYS A 42 15.25 22.48 -11.61
C LYS A 42 15.57 23.97 -11.40
N ASP A 43 15.99 24.64 -12.49
CA ASP A 43 16.45 26.02 -12.43
C ASP A 43 15.33 27.02 -12.75
N SER A 44 14.06 26.55 -12.75
CA SER A 44 12.88 27.40 -12.94
C SER A 44 12.49 28.14 -11.66
N VAL A 45 11.84 29.28 -11.79
CA VAL A 45 11.27 30.04 -10.67
C VAL A 45 10.27 29.20 -9.84
N TYR A 46 9.57 28.28 -10.50
CA TYR A 46 8.62 27.38 -9.82
C TYR A 46 9.34 26.41 -8.88
N ALA A 47 10.51 25.92 -9.28
CA ALA A 47 11.32 25.03 -8.44
C ALA A 47 11.92 25.78 -7.24
N GLU A 48 12.30 27.05 -7.40
CA GLU A 48 12.81 27.88 -6.31
C GLU A 48 11.76 28.16 -5.23
N VAL A 49 10.53 28.47 -5.66
CA VAL A 49 9.41 28.69 -4.74
C VAL A 49 8.99 27.39 -4.05
N GLY A 50 8.96 26.27 -4.78
CA GLY A 50 8.71 24.93 -4.23
C GLY A 50 7.27 24.69 -3.75
N GLU A 51 6.33 25.57 -4.06
CA GLU A 51 4.92 25.46 -3.70
C GLU A 51 4.11 24.64 -4.70
N GLU A 52 2.88 24.31 -4.34
CA GLU A 52 1.92 23.73 -5.27
C GLU A 52 1.44 24.78 -6.27
N LEU A 53 1.37 24.39 -7.56
CA LEU A 53 0.98 25.27 -8.65
C LEU A 53 -0.47 25.02 -9.08
N ALA A 54 -1.13 26.06 -9.60
CA ALA A 54 -2.35 25.93 -10.39
C ALA A 54 -2.01 25.85 -11.87
N LEU A 55 -2.90 25.30 -12.73
CA LEU A 55 -2.67 25.30 -14.19
C LEU A 55 -2.55 26.73 -14.75
N ALA A 56 -3.23 27.69 -14.17
CA ALA A 56 -3.13 29.10 -14.56
C ALA A 56 -1.72 29.68 -14.39
N ASP A 57 -0.97 29.21 -13.39
CA ASP A 57 0.39 29.70 -13.11
C ASP A 57 1.41 29.29 -14.19
N VAL A 58 1.07 28.25 -14.96
CA VAL A 58 1.93 27.64 -15.98
C VAL A 58 1.30 27.64 -17.37
N ALA A 59 0.28 28.50 -17.58
CA ALA A 59 -0.49 28.54 -18.85
C ALA A 59 0.36 28.86 -20.09
N ASP A 60 1.44 29.61 -19.89
CA ASP A 60 2.37 30.02 -20.95
C ASP A 60 3.50 29.01 -21.20
N GLU A 61 3.59 27.96 -20.35
CA GLU A 61 4.64 26.96 -20.47
C GLU A 61 4.32 25.89 -21.54
N HIS A 62 5.36 25.43 -22.21
CA HIS A 62 5.20 24.32 -23.16
C HIS A 62 4.85 23.03 -22.41
N LEU A 63 3.72 22.42 -22.79
CA LEU A 63 3.23 21.19 -22.18
C LEU A 63 3.75 19.96 -22.93
N ASN A 64 4.71 19.25 -22.35
CA ASN A 64 5.31 18.05 -22.96
C ASN A 64 4.47 16.79 -22.75
N TYR A 65 3.73 16.72 -21.63
CA TYR A 65 2.86 15.60 -21.30
C TYR A 65 1.73 16.02 -20.36
N ARG A 66 0.54 15.48 -20.58
CA ARG A 66 -0.58 15.53 -19.63
C ARG A 66 -1.27 14.17 -19.59
N VAL A 67 -1.74 13.76 -18.40
CA VAL A 67 -2.61 12.59 -18.25
C VAL A 67 -3.84 12.74 -19.13
N ALA A 68 -4.19 11.70 -19.87
CA ALA A 68 -5.38 11.70 -20.71
C ALA A 68 -6.65 11.90 -19.87
N ASP A 69 -7.72 12.46 -20.42
CA ASP A 69 -8.99 12.70 -19.72
C ASP A 69 -9.62 11.39 -19.24
N SER A 70 -9.29 10.26 -19.86
CA SER A 70 -9.64 8.91 -19.37
C SER A 70 -8.96 8.52 -18.06
N GLY A 71 -7.95 9.27 -17.60
CA GLY A 71 -7.10 8.93 -16.47
C GLY A 71 -5.96 7.95 -16.82
N LEU A 72 -5.87 7.48 -18.05
CA LEU A 72 -4.81 6.57 -18.48
C LEU A 72 -3.45 7.30 -18.48
N VAL A 73 -2.45 6.66 -17.89
CA VAL A 73 -1.08 7.19 -17.81
C VAL A 73 -0.15 6.37 -18.69
N ASP A 74 0.42 6.99 -19.70
CA ASP A 74 1.49 6.41 -20.50
C ASP A 74 2.84 6.67 -19.82
N VAL A 75 3.34 5.69 -19.10
CA VAL A 75 4.61 5.80 -18.32
C VAL A 75 5.83 6.01 -19.22
N PRO A 76 6.00 5.34 -20.39
CA PRO A 76 7.00 5.67 -21.38
C PRO A 76 6.95 7.14 -21.81
N ALA A 77 5.79 7.64 -22.24
CA ALA A 77 5.63 9.04 -22.65
C ALA A 77 5.94 10.04 -21.53
N VAL A 78 5.55 9.75 -20.29
CA VAL A 78 5.96 10.57 -19.11
C VAL A 78 7.48 10.62 -19.02
N ARG A 79 8.16 9.48 -19.17
CA ARG A 79 9.61 9.40 -19.06
C ARG A 79 10.32 10.21 -20.13
N ASP A 80 9.81 10.16 -21.37
CA ASP A 80 10.34 10.94 -22.48
C ASP A 80 10.10 12.45 -22.28
N ALA A 81 8.91 12.83 -21.84
CA ALA A 81 8.60 14.22 -21.50
C ALA A 81 9.52 14.76 -20.41
N LEU A 82 9.86 13.96 -19.37
CA LEU A 82 10.79 14.39 -18.33
C LEU A 82 12.21 14.62 -18.84
N GLN A 83 12.65 13.99 -19.94
CA GLN A 83 13.94 14.31 -20.57
C GLN A 83 13.90 15.71 -21.19
N VAL A 84 12.78 16.11 -21.81
CA VAL A 84 12.58 17.44 -22.39
C VAL A 84 12.54 18.51 -21.30
N VAL A 85 11.79 18.26 -20.22
CA VAL A 85 11.78 19.13 -19.03
C VAL A 85 13.16 19.28 -18.42
N ALA A 86 13.94 18.18 -18.33
CA ALA A 86 15.32 18.21 -17.85
C ALA A 86 16.27 19.06 -18.72
N ALA A 87 15.94 19.24 -20.00
CA ALA A 87 16.63 20.16 -20.91
C ALA A 87 16.15 21.62 -20.79
N ASN A 88 15.39 21.93 -19.75
CA ASN A 88 14.81 23.26 -19.46
C ASN A 88 13.76 23.71 -20.49
N VAL A 89 12.96 22.77 -21.01
CA VAL A 89 11.90 23.05 -21.98
C VAL A 89 10.55 22.61 -21.40
N GLY A 90 9.73 23.57 -20.99
CA GLY A 90 8.35 23.39 -20.58
C GLY A 90 8.17 22.50 -19.33
N ILE A 91 6.99 21.91 -19.26
CA ILE A 91 6.50 21.16 -18.09
C ILE A 91 5.90 19.81 -18.49
N ALA A 92 5.66 18.93 -17.49
CA ALA A 92 4.89 17.70 -17.66
C ALA A 92 3.94 17.48 -16.49
N ILE A 93 2.70 17.05 -16.77
CA ILE A 93 1.64 16.83 -15.76
C ILE A 93 1.31 15.34 -15.70
N ALA A 94 1.57 14.73 -14.52
CA ALA A 94 1.32 13.32 -14.28
C ALA A 94 1.12 13.10 -12.76
N PRO A 95 0.74 11.88 -12.32
CA PRO A 95 0.62 11.59 -10.89
C PRO A 95 1.91 11.94 -10.13
N ARG A 96 1.79 12.73 -9.06
CA ARG A 96 2.95 13.21 -8.29
C ARG A 96 3.87 12.09 -7.79
N PRO A 97 3.38 10.95 -7.29
CA PRO A 97 4.25 9.85 -6.90
C PRO A 97 5.05 9.27 -8.07
N LEU A 98 4.45 9.18 -9.27
CA LEU A 98 5.15 8.74 -10.47
C LEU A 98 6.25 9.71 -10.87
N LEU A 99 5.95 11.01 -10.89
CA LEU A 99 6.94 12.05 -11.16
C LEU A 99 8.12 11.97 -10.20
N LYS A 100 7.86 11.79 -8.89
CA LYS A 100 8.93 11.64 -7.88
C LYS A 100 9.87 10.46 -8.15
N VAL A 101 9.33 9.36 -8.63
CA VAL A 101 10.11 8.15 -8.95
C VAL A 101 10.91 8.32 -10.24
N LEU A 102 10.33 8.97 -11.26
CA LEU A 102 10.94 9.11 -12.59
C LEU A 102 11.85 10.34 -12.70
N SER A 103 11.63 11.38 -11.91
CA SER A 103 12.44 12.61 -11.94
C SER A 103 13.86 12.32 -11.48
N LYS A 104 14.80 12.83 -12.27
CA LYS A 104 16.23 12.90 -11.96
C LYS A 104 16.56 14.30 -11.41
N LYS A 105 17.83 14.54 -11.08
CA LYS A 105 18.31 15.79 -10.44
C LYS A 105 17.95 17.09 -11.18
N GLN A 106 17.61 17.03 -12.46
CA GLN A 106 17.30 18.20 -13.31
C GLN A 106 15.81 18.56 -13.35
N VAL A 107 14.96 17.77 -12.69
CA VAL A 107 13.51 17.96 -12.70
C VAL A 107 12.99 17.96 -11.27
N VAL A 108 12.12 18.92 -10.94
CA VAL A 108 11.47 19.04 -9.62
C VAL A 108 9.99 18.71 -9.74
N PRO A 109 9.49 17.66 -9.05
CA PRO A 109 8.08 17.32 -9.02
C PRO A 109 7.35 18.09 -7.92
N LEU A 110 6.50 19.01 -8.30
CA LEU A 110 5.64 19.80 -7.41
C LEU A 110 4.22 19.24 -7.34
N GLY A 111 3.42 19.70 -6.39
CA GLY A 111 1.97 19.45 -6.36
C GLY A 111 1.27 20.28 -7.42
N LEU A 112 0.14 19.78 -7.93
CA LEU A 112 -0.73 20.52 -8.84
C LEU A 112 -2.13 20.61 -8.22
N LYS A 113 -2.62 21.84 -8.05
CA LYS A 113 -3.98 22.15 -7.58
C LYS A 113 -4.88 22.37 -8.78
N ASP A 114 -5.42 21.27 -9.31
CA ASP A 114 -6.36 21.37 -10.41
C ASP A 114 -7.28 20.15 -10.45
N GLU A 115 -8.59 20.41 -10.37
CA GLU A 115 -9.61 19.34 -10.39
C GLU A 115 -9.87 18.80 -11.80
N SER A 116 -9.39 19.50 -12.85
CA SER A 116 -9.52 19.05 -14.24
C SER A 116 -8.54 17.95 -14.62
N VAL A 117 -7.51 17.73 -13.80
CA VAL A 117 -6.56 16.64 -14.01
C VAL A 117 -7.09 15.36 -13.38
N PRO A 118 -7.30 14.30 -14.18
CA PRO A 118 -7.81 13.04 -13.65
C PRO A 118 -6.95 12.47 -12.52
N VAL A 119 -7.61 12.07 -11.44
CA VAL A 119 -6.96 11.39 -10.31
C VAL A 119 -6.83 9.91 -10.64
N THR A 120 -5.61 9.40 -10.58
CA THR A 120 -5.34 7.96 -10.72
C THR A 120 -5.39 7.26 -9.37
N GLU A 121 -5.52 5.94 -9.39
CA GLU A 121 -5.56 5.12 -8.18
C GLU A 121 -4.57 3.96 -8.31
N ILE A 122 -3.93 3.60 -7.21
CA ILE A 122 -3.15 2.38 -7.12
C ILE A 122 -4.02 1.29 -6.51
N ALA A 123 -4.03 0.14 -7.15
CA ALA A 123 -4.79 -1.03 -6.74
C ALA A 123 -3.93 -2.29 -6.75
N LEU A 124 -4.29 -3.25 -5.90
CA LEU A 124 -3.88 -4.63 -6.05
C LEU A 124 -4.84 -5.33 -7.02
N VAL A 125 -4.30 -6.05 -7.98
CA VAL A 125 -5.06 -6.80 -8.98
C VAL A 125 -4.53 -8.23 -9.09
N TRP A 126 -5.42 -9.20 -9.21
CA TRP A 126 -5.09 -10.60 -9.44
C TRP A 126 -6.25 -11.30 -10.14
N ARG A 127 -5.96 -12.37 -10.83
CA ARG A 127 -6.98 -13.13 -11.55
C ARG A 127 -7.93 -13.82 -10.58
N LYS A 128 -9.23 -13.83 -10.90
CA LYS A 128 -10.26 -14.47 -10.06
C LYS A 128 -10.07 -15.98 -9.94
N ASP A 129 -9.56 -16.62 -10.98
CA ASP A 129 -9.26 -18.06 -11.02
C ASP A 129 -8.00 -18.47 -10.22
N GLU A 130 -7.17 -17.48 -9.84
CA GLU A 130 -5.96 -17.67 -9.02
C GLU A 130 -6.14 -17.18 -7.58
N ASP A 131 -7.37 -16.86 -7.17
CA ASP A 131 -7.65 -16.40 -5.80
C ASP A 131 -7.37 -17.51 -4.79
N GLY A 132 -6.61 -17.17 -3.75
CA GLY A 132 -6.16 -18.11 -2.73
C GLY A 132 -5.91 -17.45 -1.38
N GLU A 133 -5.75 -18.28 -0.35
CA GLU A 133 -5.57 -17.83 1.04
C GLU A 133 -4.36 -16.89 1.21
N ALA A 134 -3.24 -17.21 0.54
CA ALA A 134 -2.02 -16.40 0.59
C ALA A 134 -2.23 -14.99 0.00
N ILE A 135 -2.98 -14.88 -1.10
CA ILE A 135 -3.32 -13.60 -1.72
C ILE A 135 -4.23 -12.79 -0.78
N GLN A 136 -5.25 -13.45 -0.19
CA GLN A 136 -6.18 -12.81 0.73
C GLN A 136 -5.50 -12.32 2.02
N ASP A 137 -4.52 -13.04 2.51
CA ASP A 137 -3.69 -12.63 3.65
C ASP A 137 -2.85 -11.40 3.31
N PHE A 138 -2.20 -11.41 2.14
CA PHE A 138 -1.43 -10.26 1.66
C PHE A 138 -2.30 -9.01 1.48
N VAL A 139 -3.46 -9.15 0.84
CA VAL A 139 -4.45 -8.07 0.68
C VAL A 139 -4.89 -7.53 2.04
N GLY A 140 -5.08 -8.43 3.01
CA GLY A 140 -5.39 -8.05 4.39
C GLY A 140 -4.32 -7.16 5.01
N VAL A 141 -3.05 -7.52 4.85
CA VAL A 141 -1.91 -6.74 5.33
C VAL A 141 -1.81 -5.39 4.60
N ALA A 142 -1.94 -5.39 3.28
CA ALA A 142 -1.89 -4.16 2.47
C ALA A 142 -3.00 -3.15 2.85
N LYS A 143 -4.16 -3.63 3.32
CA LYS A 143 -5.25 -2.82 3.88
C LYS A 143 -5.04 -2.42 5.35
N GLY A 144 -3.87 -2.65 5.91
CA GLY A 144 -3.54 -2.27 7.29
C GLY A 144 -3.99 -3.26 8.36
N ARG A 145 -4.35 -4.50 8.00
CA ARG A 145 -4.54 -5.56 9.01
C ARG A 145 -3.18 -5.91 9.61
N THR A 146 -3.09 -5.86 10.92
CA THR A 146 -1.91 -6.37 11.64
C THR A 146 -1.95 -7.89 11.71
N ALA A 147 -0.78 -8.55 11.83
CA ALA A 147 -0.66 -10.00 12.03
C ALA A 147 -1.46 -10.53 13.24
N ARG A 148 -1.81 -9.65 14.20
CA ARG A 148 -2.68 -9.97 15.34
C ARG A 148 -4.18 -9.95 15.03
N SER A 149 -4.57 -9.42 13.88
CA SER A 149 -5.95 -9.35 13.37
C SER A 149 -6.27 -10.53 12.44
N SER A 150 -5.46 -11.60 12.46
CA SER A 150 -5.69 -12.79 11.66
C SER A 150 -7.04 -13.43 12.03
N ARG A 151 -7.73 -13.97 11.03
CA ARG A 151 -9.06 -14.61 11.07
C ARG A 151 -9.23 -15.77 12.07
N GLN A 152 -8.20 -16.14 12.79
CA GLN A 152 -8.30 -17.04 13.93
C GLN A 152 -8.63 -16.25 15.19
N GLU A 153 -9.81 -15.65 15.27
CA GLU A 153 -10.44 -15.47 16.58
C GLU A 153 -10.62 -16.86 17.17
N LYS A 154 -9.69 -17.26 18.04
CA LYS A 154 -9.97 -18.37 18.98
C LYS A 154 -11.32 -18.08 19.58
N PRO A 155 -12.29 -19.02 19.52
CA PRO A 155 -13.62 -18.76 20.04
C PRO A 155 -13.51 -18.19 21.43
N LYS A 156 -14.09 -17.00 21.65
CA LYS A 156 -14.06 -16.32 22.96
C LYS A 156 -14.64 -17.28 23.97
N ARG A 157 -13.79 -17.81 24.87
CA ARG A 157 -14.24 -18.69 25.94
C ARG A 157 -15.41 -18.02 26.66
N SER A 158 -16.50 -18.74 26.82
CA SER A 158 -17.69 -18.24 27.50
C SER A 158 -17.34 -17.83 28.95
N ALA A 159 -18.10 -16.93 29.55
CA ALA A 159 -17.91 -16.52 30.93
C ALA A 159 -17.89 -17.73 31.88
N ARG A 160 -18.69 -18.77 31.58
CA ARG A 160 -18.73 -20.04 32.31
C ARG A 160 -17.43 -20.84 32.23
N GLU A 161 -16.81 -20.91 31.03
CA GLU A 161 -15.51 -21.58 30.81
C GLU A 161 -14.36 -20.85 31.51
N LYS A 162 -14.39 -19.51 31.49
CA LYS A 162 -13.40 -18.67 32.22
C LYS A 162 -13.52 -18.87 33.73
N ALA A 163 -14.73 -18.93 34.26
CA ALA A 163 -14.98 -19.19 35.65
C ALA A 163 -14.51 -20.59 36.07
N LYS A 164 -14.80 -21.61 35.28
CA LYS A 164 -14.39 -23.00 35.49
C LYS A 164 -12.86 -23.17 35.47
N ALA A 165 -12.18 -22.51 34.52
CA ALA A 165 -10.72 -22.50 34.43
C ALA A 165 -10.06 -21.79 35.67
N LYS A 166 -10.66 -20.71 36.14
CA LYS A 166 -10.20 -19.97 37.34
C LYS A 166 -10.38 -20.81 38.59
N GLN A 167 -11.47 -21.53 38.71
CA GLN A 167 -11.76 -22.41 39.85
C GLN A 167 -10.82 -23.62 39.87
N ALA A 168 -10.53 -24.23 38.72
CA ALA A 168 -9.56 -25.32 38.61
C ALA A 168 -8.15 -24.88 39.08
N ARG A 169 -7.70 -23.69 38.66
CA ARG A 169 -6.40 -23.13 39.11
C ARG A 169 -6.36 -22.89 40.64
N ARG A 170 -7.45 -22.44 41.25
CA ARG A 170 -7.55 -22.25 42.69
C ARG A 170 -7.45 -23.59 43.46
N ASN A 171 -8.12 -24.63 42.98
CA ASN A 171 -8.08 -25.95 43.58
C ASN A 171 -6.69 -26.59 43.54
N VAL A 172 -5.95 -26.43 42.43
CA VAL A 172 -4.56 -26.91 42.30
C VAL A 172 -3.64 -26.19 43.25
N ASN A 173 -3.76 -24.86 43.41
CA ASN A 173 -2.95 -24.09 44.36
C ASN A 173 -3.24 -24.44 45.80
N ASN A 174 -4.51 -24.67 46.16
CA ASN A 174 -4.89 -25.10 47.51
C ASN A 174 -4.38 -26.49 47.86
N SER A 175 -4.35 -27.43 46.87
CA SER A 175 -3.80 -28.78 47.07
C SER A 175 -2.29 -28.77 47.28
N LEU A 176 -1.56 -27.90 46.57
CA LEU A 176 -0.12 -27.71 46.74
C LEU A 176 0.25 -27.08 48.09
N GLN A 177 -0.56 -26.13 48.58
CA GLN A 177 -0.33 -25.53 49.87
C GLN A 177 -0.64 -26.50 51.06
N LYS A 178 -1.64 -27.39 50.92
CA LYS A 178 -1.92 -28.43 51.90
C LYS A 178 -0.78 -29.44 52.02
N LYS A 179 -0.12 -29.83 50.93
CA LYS A 179 1.04 -30.75 50.93
C LYS A 179 2.28 -30.15 51.64
N LYS A 180 2.43 -28.82 51.70
CA LYS A 180 3.56 -28.13 52.37
C LYS A 180 3.36 -27.98 53.89
N LYS A 181 2.15 -28.24 54.44
CA LYS A 181 1.82 -28.05 55.86
C LYS A 181 1.76 -29.35 56.65
N VAL A 182 2.30 -30.49 56.19
CA VAL A 182 2.39 -31.70 57.01
C VAL A 182 3.57 -31.57 57.94
N PRO A 183 3.36 -31.56 59.30
CA PRO A 183 4.45 -31.43 60.27
C PRO A 183 5.29 -32.72 60.30
N LYS A 184 6.64 -32.58 60.28
CA LYS A 184 7.56 -33.66 60.56
C LYS A 184 7.31 -34.12 62.01
N GLN A 185 6.80 -35.34 62.22
CA GLN A 185 6.76 -35.98 63.49
C GLN A 185 8.18 -36.10 64.07
N ARG A 186 8.42 -35.46 65.19
CA ARG A 186 9.62 -35.57 66.01
C ARG A 186 9.68 -36.98 66.63
N LYS A 187 10.56 -37.87 66.16
CA LYS A 187 10.92 -39.07 66.92
C LYS A 187 11.57 -38.64 68.23
N ARG A 188 10.91 -38.95 69.38
CA ARG A 188 11.57 -38.97 70.67
C ARG A 188 12.19 -40.34 70.90
N ARG A 189 13.45 -40.35 71.31
CA ARG A 189 14.12 -41.48 71.99
C ARG A 189 13.69 -41.50 73.40
#